data_3248e32bd0f3625b9c6d807664aeda80
#
_entry.id   3248e32bd0f3625b9c6d807664aeda80
#
_cell.length_a   1.000
_cell.length_b   1.000
_cell.length_c   1.000
_cell.angle_alpha   90.00
_cell.angle_beta   90.00
_cell.angle_gamma   90.00
#
_symmetry.space_group_name_H-M   'P 1'
#
loop_
_entity.id
_entity.type
_entity.pdbx_description
1 polymer ?
#
loop_
_entity_poly.entity_id
_entity_poly.type
_entity_poly.pdbx_seq_one_letter_code
_entity_poly.pdbx_strand_id
1 'polypeptide(L)'
;QNELVSRLPMDSYAAFRYAPDMTPHRLYKGRSENDTKGFPSDQRFWDSMLPICHFEDGALKSVDIHPVTLGLGLSAHKRGVPYLATDSDNARIQAKIQALSTPFGTSFGAQDGYMTLRFDQ
;
A
#
# COMPACT_ATOMS: atom_id res chain seq x y z
N GLN A 1 20.59 12.33 -17.90
CA GLN A 1 20.00 11.32 -18.80
C GLN A 1 19.35 10.24 -17.97
N ASN A 2 18.12 9.85 -18.27
CA ASN A 2 17.34 8.91 -17.45
C ASN A 2 17.75 7.47 -17.81
N GLU A 3 18.63 6.87 -17.01
CA GLU A 3 19.14 5.52 -17.25
C GLU A 3 18.04 4.44 -17.32
N LEU A 4 16.93 4.63 -16.59
CA LEU A 4 15.81 3.69 -16.60
C LEU A 4 15.20 3.57 -18.00
N VAL A 5 14.96 4.71 -18.64
CA VAL A 5 14.32 4.74 -19.96
C VAL A 5 15.30 4.26 -21.04
N SER A 6 16.59 4.64 -20.96
CA SER A 6 17.59 4.24 -21.95
C SER A 6 17.90 2.73 -21.96
N ARG A 7 17.52 2.00 -20.93
CA ARG A 7 17.69 0.53 -20.82
C ARG A 7 16.50 -0.27 -21.30
N LEU A 8 15.41 0.37 -21.69
CA LEU A 8 14.24 -0.35 -22.21
C LEU A 8 14.50 -0.90 -23.60
N PRO A 9 13.99 -2.10 -23.93
CA PRO A 9 14.02 -2.60 -25.31
C PRO A 9 13.33 -1.64 -26.27
N MET A 10 13.83 -1.55 -27.49
CA MET A 10 13.31 -0.61 -28.51
C MET A 10 11.81 -0.77 -28.83
N ASP A 11 11.31 -2.00 -28.77
CA ASP A 11 9.90 -2.30 -28.95
C ASP A 11 9.00 -1.74 -27.84
N SER A 12 9.54 -1.56 -26.64
CA SER A 12 8.82 -0.94 -25.53
C SER A 12 8.49 0.53 -25.78
N TYR A 13 9.29 1.23 -26.56
CA TYR A 13 9.04 2.63 -26.91
C TYR A 13 7.76 2.77 -27.74
N ALA A 14 7.58 1.91 -28.73
CA ALA A 14 6.38 1.91 -29.56
C ALA A 14 5.13 1.44 -28.77
N ALA A 15 5.27 0.33 -28.05
CA ALA A 15 4.15 -0.29 -27.30
C ALA A 15 3.59 0.62 -26.20
N PHE A 16 4.45 1.41 -25.55
CA PHE A 16 4.03 2.25 -24.43
C PHE A 16 4.15 3.76 -24.70
N ARG A 17 4.35 4.14 -25.97
CA ARG A 17 4.52 5.55 -26.40
C ARG A 17 5.64 6.28 -25.63
N TYR A 18 6.75 5.61 -25.43
CA TYR A 18 7.91 6.20 -24.75
C TYR A 18 8.76 7.01 -25.72
N ALA A 19 9.46 8.00 -25.18
CA ALA A 19 10.52 8.73 -25.84
C ALA A 19 11.83 8.59 -25.05
N PRO A 20 13.01 8.58 -25.71
CA PRO A 20 14.30 8.39 -25.04
C PRO A 20 14.64 9.44 -23.99
N ASP A 21 14.05 10.63 -24.08
CA ASP A 21 14.20 11.75 -23.15
C ASP A 21 13.11 11.83 -22.07
N MET A 22 12.23 10.81 -22.02
CA MET A 22 11.10 10.77 -21.09
C MET A 22 11.57 10.69 -19.65
N THR A 23 10.95 11.46 -18.78
CA THR A 23 11.18 11.36 -17.33
C THR A 23 10.51 10.11 -16.73
N PRO A 24 10.98 9.56 -15.59
CA PRO A 24 10.33 8.43 -14.92
C PRO A 24 8.84 8.68 -14.66
N HIS A 25 8.47 9.88 -14.26
CA HIS A 25 7.07 10.25 -14.04
C HIS A 25 6.23 10.09 -15.32
N ARG A 26 6.72 10.57 -16.47
CA ARG A 26 6.02 10.41 -17.76
C ARG A 26 5.94 8.97 -18.20
N LEU A 27 7.02 8.19 -17.96
CA LEU A 27 7.04 6.76 -18.23
C LEU A 27 5.92 6.03 -17.48
N TYR A 28 5.86 6.21 -16.16
CA TYR A 28 4.83 5.56 -15.34
C TYR A 28 3.42 6.04 -15.69
N LYS A 29 3.26 7.33 -15.97
CA LYS A 29 1.97 7.88 -16.39
C LYS A 29 1.50 7.33 -17.74
N GLY A 30 2.39 7.18 -18.70
CA GLY A 30 2.09 6.56 -19.98
C GLY A 30 1.71 5.09 -19.82
N ARG A 31 2.49 4.33 -19.03
CA ARG A 31 2.25 2.91 -18.78
C ARG A 31 0.94 2.63 -18.03
N SER A 32 0.57 3.50 -17.13
CA SER A 32 -0.66 3.39 -16.35
C SER A 32 -1.88 4.04 -17.01
N GLU A 33 -1.74 4.53 -18.24
CA GLU A 33 -2.79 5.30 -18.94
C GLU A 33 -3.40 6.41 -18.05
N ASN A 34 -2.53 7.25 -17.50
CA ASN A 34 -2.88 8.30 -16.55
C ASN A 34 -3.50 7.77 -15.25
N ASP A 35 -2.90 6.72 -14.68
CA ASP A 35 -3.29 6.11 -13.42
C ASP A 35 -4.66 5.41 -13.45
N THR A 36 -5.10 4.99 -14.64
CA THR A 36 -6.34 4.22 -14.82
C THR A 36 -6.12 2.71 -14.92
N LYS A 37 -4.87 2.29 -15.11
CA LYS A 37 -4.51 0.87 -15.24
C LYS A 37 -3.33 0.48 -14.37
N GLY A 38 -3.28 -0.81 -14.01
CA GLY A 38 -2.21 -1.40 -13.24
C GLY A 38 -2.22 -0.98 -11.77
N PHE A 39 -1.07 -1.11 -11.12
CA PHE A 39 -0.96 -0.84 -9.69
C PHE A 39 -1.39 0.57 -9.23
N PRO A 40 -1.23 1.67 -10.01
CA PRO A 40 -1.68 2.99 -9.56
C PRO A 40 -3.19 3.13 -9.42
N SER A 41 -3.99 2.26 -10.07
CA SER A 41 -5.45 2.24 -9.98
C SER A 41 -6.00 1.15 -9.04
N ASP A 42 -5.15 0.26 -8.54
CA ASP A 42 -5.56 -0.86 -7.73
C ASP A 42 -5.40 -0.55 -6.24
N GLN A 43 -6.52 -0.45 -5.54
CA GLN A 43 -6.60 -0.13 -4.11
C GLN A 43 -5.65 -0.98 -3.24
N ARG A 44 -5.38 -2.22 -3.64
CA ARG A 44 -4.52 -3.15 -2.88
C ARG A 44 -3.09 -2.64 -2.69
N PHE A 45 -2.61 -1.79 -3.59
CA PHE A 45 -1.28 -1.18 -3.50
C PHE A 45 -1.25 0.13 -2.69
N TRP A 46 -2.43 0.62 -2.27
CA TRP A 46 -2.57 1.86 -1.54
C TRP A 46 -3.05 1.66 -0.10
N ASP A 47 -3.42 0.43 0.24
CA ASP A 47 -3.76 0.02 1.60
C ASP A 47 -2.53 -0.59 2.26
N SER A 48 -2.28 -0.23 3.50
CA SER A 48 -1.16 -0.74 4.29
C SER A 48 -1.54 -0.81 5.78
N MET A 49 -0.60 -1.19 6.60
CA MET A 49 -0.73 -1.20 8.05
C MET A 49 0.59 -0.85 8.72
N LEU A 50 0.51 -0.30 9.92
CA LEU A 50 1.63 -0.06 10.82
C LEU A 50 1.46 -0.94 12.05
N PRO A 51 2.26 -2.00 12.24
CA PRO A 51 2.25 -2.80 13.45
C PRO A 51 3.11 -2.15 14.54
N ILE A 52 2.58 -2.08 15.76
CA ILE A 52 3.30 -1.68 16.96
C ILE A 52 3.38 -2.89 17.89
N CYS A 53 4.58 -3.40 18.10
CA CYS A 53 4.83 -4.58 18.92
C CYS A 53 5.09 -4.19 20.36
N HIS A 54 4.39 -4.84 21.29
CA HIS A 54 4.57 -4.67 22.73
C HIS A 54 5.28 -5.89 23.30
N PHE A 55 6.45 -5.66 23.89
CA PHE A 55 7.25 -6.70 24.52
C PHE A 55 7.25 -6.51 26.04
N GLU A 56 7.23 -7.63 26.76
CA GLU A 56 7.34 -7.69 28.21
C GLU A 56 8.25 -8.87 28.59
N ASP A 57 9.26 -8.63 29.39
CA ASP A 57 10.28 -9.62 29.79
C ASP A 57 10.90 -10.37 28.59
N GLY A 58 11.14 -9.67 27.49
CA GLY A 58 11.72 -10.22 26.27
C GLY A 58 10.76 -11.05 25.40
N ALA A 59 9.50 -11.20 25.80
CA ALA A 59 8.47 -11.89 25.03
C ALA A 59 7.48 -10.92 24.38
N LEU A 60 7.07 -11.22 23.15
CA LEU A 60 6.02 -10.48 22.46
C LEU A 60 4.66 -10.78 23.11
N LYS A 61 3.99 -9.75 23.62
CA LYS A 61 2.68 -9.86 24.31
C LYS A 61 1.51 -9.45 23.43
N SER A 62 1.69 -8.40 22.66
CA SER A 62 0.65 -7.96 21.75
C SER A 62 1.22 -7.19 20.56
N VAL A 63 0.40 -7.09 19.52
CA VAL A 63 0.67 -6.24 18.36
C VAL A 63 -0.57 -5.40 18.09
N ASP A 64 -0.42 -4.09 18.11
CA ASP A 64 -1.44 -3.16 17.67
C ASP A 64 -1.25 -2.89 16.17
N ILE A 65 -2.30 -3.05 15.39
CA ILE A 65 -2.28 -2.91 13.94
C ILE A 65 -3.09 -1.67 13.58
N HIS A 66 -2.37 -0.63 13.16
CA HIS A 66 -2.97 0.62 12.72
C HIS A 66 -3.12 0.62 11.20
N PRO A 67 -4.35 0.67 10.68
CA PRO A 67 -4.59 0.82 9.24
C PRO A 67 -3.97 2.10 8.69
N VAL A 68 -3.31 1.98 7.54
CA VAL A 68 -2.61 3.07 6.85
C VAL A 68 -3.05 3.11 5.40
N THR A 69 -3.26 4.31 4.88
CA THR A 69 -3.49 4.54 3.44
C THR A 69 -2.35 5.33 2.83
N LEU A 70 -2.04 5.04 1.58
CA LEU A 70 -1.07 5.77 0.76
C LEU A 70 -1.74 6.80 -0.17
N GLY A 71 -3.04 7.03 -0.01
CA GLY A 71 -3.78 8.11 -0.64
C GLY A 71 -4.15 7.87 -2.11
N LEU A 72 -4.74 6.70 -2.43
CA LEU A 72 -5.33 6.50 -3.76
C LEU A 72 -6.33 7.62 -4.07
N GLY A 73 -6.24 8.16 -5.29
CA GLY A 73 -7.11 9.25 -5.75
C GLY A 73 -6.66 10.65 -5.35
N LEU A 74 -5.69 10.80 -4.44
CA LEU A 74 -5.09 12.10 -4.15
C LEU A 74 -4.22 12.60 -5.32
N SER A 75 -3.93 13.89 -5.32
CA SER A 75 -3.01 14.49 -6.29
C SER A 75 -1.60 13.88 -6.18
N ALA A 76 -0.87 13.83 -7.29
CA ALA A 76 0.40 13.13 -7.42
C ALA A 76 1.44 13.47 -6.32
N HIS A 77 1.46 14.73 -5.86
CA HIS A 77 2.39 15.18 -4.82
C HIS A 77 1.98 14.77 -3.39
N LYS A 78 0.75 14.28 -3.20
CA LYS A 78 0.22 13.78 -1.92
C LYS A 78 0.16 12.26 -1.84
N ARG A 79 0.24 11.58 -2.97
CA ARG A 79 0.21 10.11 -3.04
C ARG A 79 1.54 9.51 -2.59
N GLY A 80 1.46 8.32 -2.00
CA GLY A 80 2.62 7.58 -1.53
C GLY A 80 3.14 8.02 -0.16
N VAL A 81 2.59 9.08 0.41
CA VAL A 81 2.84 9.45 1.82
C VAL A 81 1.89 8.63 2.69
N PRO A 82 2.39 7.88 3.69
CA PRO A 82 1.52 7.10 4.57
C PRO A 82 0.77 8.01 5.55
N TYR A 83 -0.54 7.78 5.65
CA TYR A 83 -1.43 8.43 6.62
C TYR A 83 -2.17 7.35 7.41
N LEU A 84 -2.44 7.60 8.68
CA LEU A 84 -3.39 6.76 9.41
C LEU A 84 -4.74 6.82 8.70
N ALA A 85 -5.28 5.65 8.39
CA ALA A 85 -6.56 5.54 7.73
C ALA A 85 -7.68 5.92 8.70
N THR A 86 -8.66 6.66 8.22
CA THR A 86 -9.84 7.08 8.99
C THR A 86 -11.13 6.57 8.33
N ASP A 87 -12.21 6.57 9.08
CA ASP A 87 -13.56 6.30 8.59
C ASP A 87 -13.66 5.02 7.73
N SER A 88 -14.12 5.16 6.49
CA SER A 88 -14.36 4.06 5.57
C SER A 88 -13.06 3.34 5.15
N ASP A 89 -11.95 4.06 5.03
CA ASP A 89 -10.66 3.45 4.69
C ASP A 89 -10.15 2.58 5.84
N ASN A 90 -10.28 3.06 7.06
CA ASN A 90 -9.93 2.30 8.26
C ASN A 90 -10.77 1.01 8.35
N ALA A 91 -12.08 1.11 8.27
CA ALA A 91 -13.00 -0.04 8.33
C ALA A 91 -12.71 -1.06 7.22
N ARG A 92 -12.46 -0.60 5.99
CA ARG A 92 -12.14 -1.46 4.85
C ARG A 92 -10.83 -2.22 5.05
N ILE A 93 -9.78 -1.55 5.52
CA ILE A 93 -8.46 -2.17 5.75
C ILE A 93 -8.55 -3.19 6.89
N GLN A 94 -9.19 -2.86 8.00
CA GLN A 94 -9.41 -3.79 9.11
C GLN A 94 -10.15 -5.05 8.65
N ALA A 95 -11.26 -4.89 7.92
CA ALA A 95 -12.05 -6.01 7.42
C ALA A 95 -11.21 -6.91 6.48
N LYS A 96 -10.35 -6.33 5.65
CA LYS A 96 -9.45 -7.07 4.77
C LYS A 96 -8.41 -7.87 5.55
N ILE A 97 -7.76 -7.26 6.55
CA ILE A 97 -6.77 -7.94 7.39
C ILE A 97 -7.44 -9.10 8.14
N GLN A 98 -8.62 -8.88 8.72
CA GLN A 98 -9.38 -9.92 9.41
C GLN A 98 -9.71 -11.07 8.47
N ALA A 99 -10.20 -10.80 7.27
CA ALA A 99 -10.55 -11.82 6.28
C ALA A 99 -9.33 -12.65 5.85
N LEU A 100 -8.18 -12.02 5.64
CA LEU A 100 -6.93 -12.69 5.27
C LEU A 100 -6.35 -13.53 6.43
N SER A 101 -6.65 -13.18 7.67
CA SER A 101 -6.13 -13.85 8.87
C SER A 101 -7.03 -15.01 9.35
N THR A 102 -8.30 -15.00 8.99
CA THR A 102 -9.28 -16.02 9.39
C THR A 102 -8.87 -17.47 9.05
N PRO A 103 -8.30 -17.78 7.86
CA PRO A 103 -7.85 -19.13 7.54
C PRO A 103 -6.73 -19.66 8.45
N PHE A 104 -6.03 -18.78 9.14
CA PHE A 104 -4.96 -19.11 10.09
C PHE A 104 -5.45 -19.18 11.54
N GLY A 105 -6.76 -19.04 11.78
CA GLY A 105 -7.34 -19.04 13.12
C GLY A 105 -7.02 -17.77 13.93
N THR A 106 -6.50 -16.74 13.29
CA THR A 106 -6.14 -15.48 13.96
C THR A 106 -7.38 -14.63 14.17
N SER A 107 -7.57 -14.13 15.40
CA SER A 107 -8.62 -13.18 15.74
C SER A 107 -8.02 -11.91 16.34
N PHE A 108 -8.63 -10.77 16.05
CA PHE A 108 -8.20 -9.48 16.55
C PHE A 108 -9.24 -8.89 17.50
N GLY A 109 -8.78 -8.27 18.57
CA GLY A 109 -9.59 -7.37 19.39
C GLY A 109 -9.78 -6.03 18.69
N ALA A 110 -11.02 -5.56 18.60
CA ALA A 110 -11.32 -4.24 18.04
C ALA A 110 -11.01 -3.15 19.08
N GLN A 111 -10.39 -2.07 18.60
CA GLN A 111 -10.11 -0.84 19.35
C GLN A 111 -10.61 0.37 18.55
N ASP A 112 -10.58 1.55 19.15
CA ASP A 112 -10.92 2.78 18.43
C ASP A 112 -9.83 3.11 17.41
N GLY A 113 -10.11 2.86 16.13
CA GLY A 113 -9.23 3.16 15.02
C GLY A 113 -8.14 2.14 14.71
N TYR A 114 -7.97 1.07 15.50
CA TYR A 114 -6.98 0.01 15.26
C TYR A 114 -7.45 -1.36 15.75
N MET A 115 -6.67 -2.39 15.49
CA MET A 115 -6.91 -3.77 15.97
C MET A 115 -5.74 -4.23 16.84
N THR A 116 -6.02 -5.07 17.83
CA THR A 116 -4.97 -5.67 18.69
C THR A 116 -4.98 -7.19 18.53
N LEU A 117 -3.80 -7.76 18.27
CA LEU A 117 -3.53 -9.19 18.38
C LEU A 117 -2.81 -9.45 19.72
N ARG A 118 -3.32 -10.38 20.52
CA ARG A 118 -2.71 -10.78 21.79
C ARG A 118 -2.12 -12.17 21.68
N PHE A 119 -0.99 -12.37 22.33
CA PHE A 119 -0.32 -13.66 22.45
C PHE A 119 -0.44 -14.10 23.91
N ASP A 120 -1.44 -14.89 24.19
CA ASP A 120 -1.59 -15.54 25.49
C ASP A 120 -0.53 -16.64 25.56
N GLN A 121 0.35 -16.56 26.53
CA GLN A 121 1.28 -17.64 26.89
C GLN A 121 0.71 -18.48 28.00
#